data_63c0f95b0ad9a05f0f6ed8ae5314a06f
#
_entry.id   63c0f95b0ad9a05f0f6ed8ae5314a06f
#
_cell.length_a   1.000
_cell.length_b   1.000
_cell.length_c   1.000
_cell.angle_alpha   90.00
_cell.angle_beta   90.00
_cell.angle_gamma   90.00
#
_symmetry.space_group_name_H-M   'P 1'
#
loop_
_entity.id
_entity.type
_entity.pdbx_description
1 polymer ?
#
loop_
_entity_poly.entity_id
_entity_poly.type
_entity_poly.pdbx_seq_one_letter_code
_entity_poly.pdbx_strand_id
1 'polypeptide(L)'
;MPNSNVSAIWGDLVTDVRTSTEGPTHTIGTYREEDGKGYRYVSSEGGTGAVATIAGYLAYFTGTTYDVTMDVSDSDRNLVAGVYLSVIADEGYGWIQTFGPHSAVKTNADDDIAKGDAIIASAAGDGTADSTAQDTAPICRVVGWALADDVNADDTVATFLCLE
;
A
#
# COMPACT_ATOMS: atom_id res chain seq x y z
N MET A 1 22.39 -5.32 23.44
CA MET A 1 21.71 -6.61 23.18
C MET A 1 20.86 -6.39 21.95
N PRO A 2 21.11 -7.01 20.81
CA PRO A 2 20.19 -6.91 19.68
C PRO A 2 18.95 -7.72 20.04
N ASN A 3 17.79 -7.08 20.03
CA ASN A 3 16.50 -7.76 20.09
C ASN A 3 16.28 -8.49 18.77
N SER A 4 16.91 -9.65 18.65
CA SER A 4 16.54 -10.63 17.67
C SER A 4 15.26 -11.31 18.15
N ASN A 5 14.32 -11.49 17.27
CA ASN A 5 13.25 -12.49 17.29
C ASN A 5 11.82 -12.03 17.59
N VAL A 6 11.38 -10.91 17.02
CA VAL A 6 9.94 -10.77 16.80
C VAL A 6 9.50 -11.59 15.56
N SER A 7 10.38 -11.73 14.58
CA SER A 7 10.15 -12.54 13.37
C SER A 7 9.87 -14.02 13.62
N ALA A 8 10.42 -14.58 14.71
CA ALA A 8 10.20 -16.00 15.07
C ALA A 8 8.78 -16.31 15.60
N ILE A 9 8.00 -15.31 15.96
CA ILE A 9 6.64 -15.48 16.47
C ILE A 9 5.62 -15.62 15.32
N TRP A 10 5.91 -15.03 14.16
CA TRP A 10 4.95 -14.97 13.07
C TRP A 10 5.11 -16.09 12.03
N GLY A 11 6.27 -16.69 11.91
CA GLY A 11 6.54 -17.88 11.09
C GLY A 11 6.55 -17.65 9.58
N ASP A 12 6.11 -16.50 9.09
CA ASP A 12 6.09 -16.10 7.68
C ASP A 12 6.66 -14.68 7.49
N LEU A 13 7.05 -14.38 6.27
CA LEU A 13 7.55 -13.06 5.88
C LEU A 13 6.37 -12.14 5.51
N VAL A 14 6.54 -10.83 5.68
CA VAL A 14 5.55 -9.84 5.22
C VAL A 14 5.40 -9.79 3.69
N THR A 15 6.28 -10.46 2.96
CA THR A 15 6.21 -10.65 1.51
C THR A 15 5.55 -11.95 1.09
N ASP A 16 5.20 -12.82 2.05
CA ASP A 16 4.52 -14.07 1.73
C ASP A 16 3.07 -13.81 1.31
N VAL A 17 2.67 -14.47 0.26
CA VAL A 17 1.32 -14.39 -0.32
C VAL A 17 0.67 -15.76 -0.37
N ARG A 18 -0.66 -15.79 -0.34
CA ARG A 18 -1.47 -17.00 -0.44
C ARG A 18 -2.52 -16.84 -1.51
N THR A 19 -2.85 -17.92 -2.17
CA THR A 19 -3.96 -17.99 -3.11
C THR A 19 -5.28 -18.25 -2.37
N SER A 20 -6.40 -17.96 -3.02
CA SER A 20 -7.73 -18.30 -2.49
C SER A 20 -7.88 -19.81 -2.17
N THR A 21 -7.22 -20.66 -2.95
CA THR A 21 -7.26 -22.13 -2.75
C THR A 21 -6.50 -22.57 -1.51
N GLU A 22 -5.41 -21.90 -1.16
CA GLU A 22 -4.62 -22.19 0.05
C GLU A 22 -5.29 -21.65 1.32
N GLY A 23 -6.07 -20.58 1.17
CA GLY A 23 -6.70 -19.87 2.27
C GLY A 23 -5.72 -18.99 3.07
N PRO A 24 -6.25 -18.15 3.96
CA PRO A 24 -5.44 -17.22 4.74
C PRO A 24 -4.65 -17.93 5.83
N THR A 25 -3.39 -17.50 6.05
CA THR A 25 -2.55 -17.98 7.19
C THR A 25 -2.82 -17.21 8.47
N HIS A 26 -3.33 -15.99 8.36
CA HIS A 26 -3.69 -15.13 9.48
C HIS A 26 -5.15 -14.70 9.38
N THR A 27 -5.74 -14.29 10.50
CA THR A 27 -7.04 -13.62 10.47
C THR A 27 -6.92 -12.33 9.65
N ILE A 28 -7.85 -12.12 8.69
CA ILE A 28 -7.92 -10.90 7.90
C ILE A 28 -8.03 -9.69 8.85
N GLY A 29 -7.25 -8.65 8.60
CA GLY A 29 -7.12 -7.48 9.45
C GLY A 29 -6.06 -7.62 10.57
N THR A 30 -5.38 -8.77 10.71
CA THR A 30 -4.28 -8.90 11.66
C THR A 30 -3.24 -7.81 11.41
N TYR A 31 -2.87 -7.10 12.49
CA TYR A 31 -1.80 -6.10 12.48
C TYR A 31 -0.49 -6.71 12.99
N ARG A 32 0.60 -6.31 12.37
CA ARG A 32 1.96 -6.68 12.73
C ARG A 32 2.87 -5.47 12.67
N GLU A 33 3.74 -5.34 13.66
CA GLU A 33 4.80 -4.33 13.65
C GLU A 33 6.16 -5.02 13.65
N GLU A 34 7.05 -4.58 12.75
CA GLU A 34 8.40 -5.10 12.63
C GLU A 34 9.32 -4.01 12.09
N ASP A 35 10.49 -3.83 12.71
CA ASP A 35 11.53 -2.87 12.30
C ASP A 35 11.01 -1.43 12.10
N GLY A 36 10.07 -0.99 12.94
CA GLY A 36 9.49 0.37 12.87
C GLY A 36 8.52 0.57 11.72
N LYS A 37 7.99 -0.51 11.15
CA LYS A 37 6.97 -0.51 10.12
C LYS A 37 5.74 -1.26 10.59
N GLY A 38 4.57 -0.77 10.20
CA GLY A 38 3.29 -1.41 10.45
C GLY A 38 2.76 -2.10 9.20
N TYR A 39 2.19 -3.28 9.39
CA TYR A 39 1.65 -4.12 8.33
C TYR A 39 0.28 -4.63 8.70
N ARG A 40 -0.57 -4.83 7.68
CA ARG A 40 -1.90 -5.40 7.86
C ARG A 40 -2.13 -6.55 6.89
N TYR A 41 -2.66 -7.66 7.39
CA TYR A 41 -3.00 -8.82 6.58
C TYR A 41 -4.36 -8.62 5.94
N VAL A 42 -4.44 -8.76 4.63
CA VAL A 42 -5.61 -8.41 3.82
C VAL A 42 -6.01 -9.53 2.87
N SER A 43 -7.27 -9.51 2.43
CA SER A 43 -7.74 -10.21 1.25
C SER A 43 -7.68 -9.24 0.08
N SER A 44 -7.17 -9.67 -1.06
CA SER A 44 -7.10 -8.84 -2.26
C SER A 44 -8.17 -9.27 -3.25
N GLU A 45 -9.08 -8.36 -3.55
CA GLU A 45 -10.03 -8.49 -4.67
C GLU A 45 -9.39 -7.87 -5.90
N GLY A 46 -9.34 -8.59 -7.00
CA GLY A 46 -8.76 -8.12 -8.26
C GLY A 46 -9.60 -7.10 -9.00
N GLY A 47 -10.75 -6.72 -8.43
CA GLY A 47 -11.67 -5.78 -9.05
C GLY A 47 -12.32 -6.32 -10.33
N THR A 48 -12.92 -5.42 -11.10
CA THR A 48 -13.53 -5.75 -12.39
C THR A 48 -12.46 -6.15 -13.41
N GLY A 49 -12.21 -7.44 -13.56
CA GLY A 49 -11.20 -7.96 -14.47
C GLY A 49 -10.14 -8.84 -13.83
N ALA A 50 -10.25 -9.14 -12.53
CA ALA A 50 -9.35 -10.03 -11.80
C ALA A 50 -7.86 -9.68 -11.96
N VAL A 51 -7.52 -8.41 -11.81
CA VAL A 51 -6.15 -7.89 -11.96
C VAL A 51 -5.33 -8.25 -10.74
N ALA A 52 -4.23 -8.98 -10.92
CA ALA A 52 -3.26 -9.19 -9.86
C ALA A 52 -2.63 -7.86 -9.43
N THR A 53 -2.41 -7.69 -8.14
CA THR A 53 -1.80 -6.49 -7.59
C THR A 53 -0.33 -6.36 -7.98
N ILE A 54 0.23 -5.18 -7.79
CA ILE A 54 1.64 -4.91 -8.08
C ILE A 54 2.30 -4.34 -6.81
N ALA A 55 3.49 -4.83 -6.46
CA ALA A 55 4.24 -4.29 -5.33
C ALA A 55 4.54 -2.80 -5.53
N GLY A 56 4.42 -2.02 -4.44
CA GLY A 56 4.60 -0.57 -4.46
C GLY A 56 3.34 0.23 -4.79
N TYR A 57 2.29 -0.40 -5.31
CA TYR A 57 1.02 0.26 -5.60
C TYR A 57 0.16 0.42 -4.34
N LEU A 58 -0.70 1.43 -4.34
CA LEU A 58 -1.66 1.65 -3.26
C LEU A 58 -2.77 0.59 -3.29
N ALA A 59 -3.17 0.18 -2.11
CA ALA A 59 -4.34 -0.66 -1.87
C ALA A 59 -5.49 0.20 -1.35
N TYR A 60 -6.71 -0.04 -1.81
CA TYR A 60 -7.93 0.65 -1.40
C TYR A 60 -8.91 -0.32 -0.74
N PHE A 61 -9.57 0.08 0.33
CA PHE A 61 -10.66 -0.70 0.91
C PHE A 61 -11.86 -0.79 -0.03
N THR A 62 -12.40 -1.99 -0.22
CA THR A 62 -13.62 -2.22 -1.01
C THR A 62 -14.89 -2.19 -0.17
N GLY A 63 -14.77 -2.24 1.16
CA GLY A 63 -15.90 -2.31 2.06
C GLY A 63 -15.56 -2.13 3.53
N THR A 64 -16.28 -2.82 4.39
CA THR A 64 -16.15 -2.74 5.87
C THR A 64 -15.19 -3.78 6.45
N THR A 65 -14.72 -4.70 5.66
CA THR A 65 -13.73 -5.73 5.98
C THR A 65 -12.37 -5.29 5.43
N TYR A 66 -11.32 -6.06 5.72
CA TYR A 66 -9.99 -5.79 5.19
C TYR A 66 -9.80 -6.43 3.80
N ASP A 67 -10.85 -6.35 2.98
CA ASP A 67 -10.77 -6.65 1.56
C ASP A 67 -10.30 -5.40 0.83
N VAL A 68 -9.31 -5.55 -0.03
CA VAL A 68 -8.67 -4.43 -0.70
C VAL A 68 -8.52 -4.70 -2.19
N THR A 69 -8.53 -3.64 -2.97
CA THR A 69 -8.29 -3.66 -4.41
C THR A 69 -7.20 -2.65 -4.79
N MET A 70 -6.58 -2.85 -5.95
CA MET A 70 -5.75 -1.82 -6.58
C MET A 70 -6.57 -0.93 -7.51
N ASP A 71 -7.75 -1.38 -7.93
CA ASP A 71 -8.64 -0.68 -8.85
C ASP A 71 -9.41 0.44 -8.12
N VAL A 72 -9.09 1.68 -8.45
CA VAL A 72 -9.73 2.85 -7.86
C VAL A 72 -11.18 3.03 -8.35
N SER A 73 -11.56 2.40 -9.47
CA SER A 73 -12.94 2.45 -9.98
C SER A 73 -13.91 1.58 -9.16
N ASP A 74 -13.40 0.55 -8.49
CA ASP A 74 -14.17 -0.33 -7.61
C ASP A 74 -14.15 0.14 -6.13
N SER A 75 -13.48 1.25 -5.86
CA SER A 75 -13.35 1.84 -4.53
C SER A 75 -13.36 3.37 -4.60
N ASP A 76 -12.99 4.02 -3.51
CA ASP A 76 -12.77 5.46 -3.43
C ASP A 76 -11.29 5.71 -3.09
N ARG A 77 -10.62 6.56 -3.88
CA ARG A 77 -9.23 6.96 -3.63
C ARG A 77 -8.96 7.54 -2.23
N ASN A 78 -10.01 7.95 -1.52
CA ASN A 78 -9.89 8.37 -0.12
C ASN A 78 -9.82 7.19 0.87
N LEU A 79 -10.10 5.97 0.40
CA LEU A 79 -10.13 4.75 1.22
C LEU A 79 -8.81 3.97 1.12
N VAL A 80 -7.67 4.67 1.02
CA VAL A 80 -6.37 4.01 0.99
C VAL A 80 -6.16 3.18 2.25
N ALA A 81 -5.88 1.90 2.04
CA ALA A 81 -5.63 0.91 3.09
C ALA A 81 -4.14 0.74 3.41
N GLY A 82 -3.27 0.87 2.40
CA GLY A 82 -1.83 0.65 2.52
C GLY A 82 -1.12 0.58 1.18
N VAL A 83 0.08 0.01 1.19
CA VAL A 83 0.90 -0.23 0.00
C VAL A 83 1.19 -1.71 -0.11
N TYR A 84 0.97 -2.30 -1.27
CA TYR A 84 1.25 -3.70 -1.55
C TYR A 84 2.76 -3.98 -1.48
N LEU A 85 3.13 -5.06 -0.78
CA LEU A 85 4.53 -5.51 -0.66
C LEU A 85 4.90 -6.56 -1.70
N SER A 86 3.91 -7.24 -2.23
CA SER A 86 4.06 -8.33 -3.19
C SER A 86 2.89 -8.36 -4.15
N VAL A 87 3.05 -9.11 -5.23
CA VAL A 87 1.94 -9.43 -6.14
C VAL A 87 1.01 -10.42 -5.45
N ILE A 88 -0.23 -10.01 -5.20
CA ILE A 88 -1.29 -10.88 -4.66
C ILE A 88 -2.25 -11.19 -5.80
N ALA A 89 -2.53 -12.48 -6.02
CA ALA A 89 -3.51 -12.90 -7.01
C ALA A 89 -4.92 -12.45 -6.59
N ASP A 90 -5.82 -12.40 -7.56
CA ASP A 90 -7.24 -12.18 -7.28
C ASP A 90 -7.77 -13.19 -6.25
N GLU A 91 -8.60 -12.71 -5.31
CA GLU A 91 -9.07 -13.45 -4.13
C GLU A 91 -7.95 -14.02 -3.24
N GLY A 92 -6.71 -13.60 -3.42
CA GLY A 92 -5.56 -14.03 -2.62
C GLY A 92 -5.39 -13.22 -1.34
N TYR A 93 -4.39 -13.60 -0.55
CA TYR A 93 -4.11 -13.01 0.75
C TYR A 93 -2.66 -12.61 0.85
N GLY A 94 -2.39 -11.51 1.57
CA GLY A 94 -1.03 -11.04 1.81
C GLY A 94 -0.98 -9.84 2.73
N TRP A 95 0.20 -9.26 2.86
CA TRP A 95 0.43 -8.11 3.71
C TRP A 95 0.53 -6.83 2.89
N ILE A 96 -0.05 -5.77 3.40
CA ILE A 96 0.18 -4.39 2.95
C ILE A 96 0.91 -3.63 4.06
N GLN A 97 1.77 -2.67 3.69
CA GLN A 97 2.38 -1.76 4.66
C GLN A 97 1.47 -0.56 4.89
N THR A 98 1.23 -0.22 6.17
CA THR A 98 0.34 0.87 6.58
C THR A 98 1.10 2.00 7.27
N PHE A 99 2.26 1.72 7.85
CA PHE A 99 3.04 2.68 8.62
C PHE A 99 4.55 2.55 8.36
N GLY A 100 5.27 3.67 8.52
CA GLY A 100 6.72 3.73 8.48
C GLY A 100 7.30 3.90 7.07
N PRO A 101 8.65 3.89 6.94
CA PRO A 101 9.31 4.17 5.67
C PRO A 101 9.10 3.04 4.65
N HIS A 102 8.62 3.40 3.46
CA HIS A 102 8.53 2.55 2.27
C HIS A 102 9.46 3.10 1.19
N SER A 103 10.26 2.24 0.56
CA SER A 103 11.33 2.68 -0.34
C SER A 103 10.84 3.13 -1.72
N ALA A 104 9.70 2.62 -2.18
CA ALA A 104 9.23 2.83 -3.56
C ALA A 104 7.70 2.71 -3.64
N VAL A 105 6.99 3.78 -3.31
CA VAL A 105 5.55 3.90 -3.62
C VAL A 105 5.43 4.31 -5.08
N LYS A 106 4.60 3.61 -5.85
CA LYS A 106 4.39 3.89 -7.28
C LYS A 106 3.67 5.22 -7.46
N THR A 107 4.22 6.09 -8.29
CA THR A 107 3.67 7.39 -8.64
C THR A 107 3.11 7.41 -10.06
N ASN A 108 2.35 8.44 -10.36
CA ASN A 108 1.97 8.73 -11.74
C ASN A 108 3.17 9.41 -12.44
N ALA A 109 3.52 8.94 -13.63
CA ALA A 109 4.74 9.33 -14.37
C ALA A 109 4.84 10.84 -14.74
N ASP A 110 3.76 11.59 -14.59
CA ASP A 110 3.69 13.00 -14.97
C ASP A 110 3.86 13.97 -13.79
N ASP A 111 4.11 13.46 -12.57
CA ASP A 111 4.12 14.26 -11.35
C ASP A 111 5.52 14.49 -10.78
N ASP A 112 5.89 15.75 -10.64
CA ASP A 112 7.10 16.18 -9.93
C ASP A 112 6.83 16.21 -8.41
N ILE A 113 7.15 15.13 -7.71
CA ILE A 113 7.00 15.06 -6.26
C ILE A 113 8.31 15.49 -5.61
N ALA A 114 8.26 16.53 -4.80
CA ALA A 114 9.40 17.00 -4.03
C ALA A 114 9.45 16.36 -2.64
N LYS A 115 10.65 16.21 -2.10
CA LYS A 115 10.85 15.79 -0.72
C LYS A 115 10.06 16.68 0.26
N GLY A 116 9.26 16.04 1.10
CA GLY A 116 8.41 16.69 2.10
C GLY A 116 6.99 16.95 1.62
N ASP A 117 6.68 16.69 0.35
CA ASP A 117 5.31 16.78 -0.15
C ASP A 117 4.41 15.72 0.48
N ALA A 118 3.15 16.09 0.68
CA ALA A 118 2.13 15.15 1.12
C ALA A 118 1.73 14.25 -0.04
N ILE A 119 1.78 12.95 0.19
CA ILE A 119 1.42 11.92 -0.78
C ILE A 119 -0.06 11.57 -0.62
N ILE A 120 -0.77 11.53 -1.73
CA ILE A 120 -2.19 11.17 -1.85
C ILE A 120 -2.36 10.11 -2.93
N ALA A 121 -3.54 9.51 -3.02
CA ALA A 121 -3.87 8.63 -4.14
C ALA A 121 -4.10 9.47 -5.41
N SER A 122 -3.49 9.07 -6.52
CA SER A 122 -3.67 9.70 -7.82
C SER A 122 -5.11 9.53 -8.34
N ALA A 123 -5.57 10.51 -9.11
CA ALA A 123 -6.81 10.41 -9.88
C ALA A 123 -6.58 9.83 -11.29
N ALA A 124 -5.33 9.68 -11.71
CA ALA A 124 -4.97 9.36 -13.08
C ALA A 124 -4.67 7.89 -13.33
N GLY A 125 -4.50 7.07 -12.29
CA GLY A 125 -4.19 5.64 -12.46
C GLY A 125 -4.47 4.81 -11.22
N ASP A 126 -4.80 3.54 -11.45
CA ASP A 126 -5.06 2.57 -10.40
C ASP A 126 -3.84 2.33 -9.54
N GLY A 127 -4.01 2.41 -8.23
CA GLY A 127 -2.96 2.15 -7.26
C GLY A 127 -1.78 3.12 -7.29
N THR A 128 -1.80 4.17 -8.12
CA THR A 128 -0.72 5.14 -8.16
C THR A 128 -0.91 6.27 -7.15
N ALA A 129 0.19 6.80 -6.66
CA ALA A 129 0.23 7.97 -5.79
C ALA A 129 0.52 9.25 -6.58
N ASP A 130 0.19 10.38 -5.96
CA ASP A 130 0.42 11.73 -6.44
C ASP A 130 0.80 12.62 -5.27
N SER A 131 1.29 13.83 -5.52
CA SER A 131 1.46 14.84 -4.49
C SER A 131 0.29 15.83 -4.48
N THR A 132 -0.01 16.38 -3.32
CA THR A 132 -0.83 17.58 -3.29
C THR A 132 0.02 18.72 -3.80
N ALA A 133 -0.21 19.21 -5.02
CA ALA A 133 0.24 20.53 -5.40
C ALA A 133 -0.28 21.51 -4.34
N GLN A 134 0.61 22.27 -3.76
CA GLN A 134 0.40 23.07 -2.53
C GLN A 134 -0.80 24.02 -2.54
N ASP A 135 -1.49 24.19 -3.67
CA ASP A 135 -2.55 25.18 -3.86
C ASP A 135 -3.97 24.62 -4.06
N THR A 136 -4.14 23.35 -4.24
CA THR A 136 -5.45 22.73 -4.38
C THR A 136 -5.50 21.46 -3.60
N ALA A 137 -5.59 21.57 -2.28
CA ALA A 137 -5.82 20.39 -1.44
C ALA A 137 -7.17 19.76 -1.81
N PRO A 138 -7.22 18.71 -2.62
CA PRO A 138 -8.40 17.88 -2.67
C PRO A 138 -8.61 17.36 -1.26
N ILE A 139 -9.85 17.18 -0.86
CA ILE A 139 -10.21 16.54 0.40
C ILE A 139 -9.87 15.04 0.24
N CYS A 140 -8.59 14.73 0.11
CA CYS A 140 -8.07 13.38 -0.03
C CYS A 140 -7.32 12.99 1.23
N ARG A 141 -7.38 11.71 1.57
CA ARG A 141 -6.59 11.17 2.66
C ARG A 141 -5.11 11.26 2.31
N VAL A 142 -4.33 11.86 3.18
CA VAL A 142 -2.87 11.83 3.09
C VAL A 142 -2.41 10.39 3.38
N VAL A 143 -1.67 9.81 2.45
CA VAL A 143 -1.07 8.48 2.55
C VAL A 143 0.20 8.53 3.40
N GLY A 144 0.96 9.63 3.25
CA GLY A 144 2.23 9.82 3.90
C GLY A 144 2.95 11.06 3.38
N TRP A 145 4.27 11.08 3.56
CA TRP A 145 5.14 12.19 3.20
C TRP A 145 6.32 11.70 2.37
N ALA A 146 6.64 12.39 1.28
CA ALA A 146 7.80 12.06 0.46
C ALA A 146 9.10 12.22 1.24
N LEU A 147 9.94 11.20 1.26
CA LEU A 147 11.26 11.18 1.90
C LEU A 147 12.38 11.63 0.96
N ALA A 148 12.14 11.60 -0.33
CA ALA A 148 13.05 12.01 -1.39
C ALA A 148 12.25 12.63 -2.53
N ASP A 149 12.94 13.35 -3.42
CA ASP A 149 12.35 13.80 -4.66
C ASP A 149 12.06 12.59 -5.57
N ASP A 150 10.91 12.61 -6.24
CA ASP A 150 10.66 11.70 -7.35
C ASP A 150 11.54 12.14 -8.54
N VAL A 151 12.36 11.25 -9.02
CA VAL A 151 13.09 11.47 -10.26
C VAL A 151 12.28 10.80 -11.35
N ASN A 152 11.65 11.57 -12.21
CA ASN A 152 10.76 11.21 -13.33
C ASN A 152 11.15 9.94 -14.17
N ALA A 153 12.28 9.30 -13.88
CA ALA A 153 12.73 8.10 -14.57
C ALA A 153 12.19 6.79 -13.96
N ASP A 154 11.81 6.80 -12.68
CA ASP A 154 11.53 5.57 -11.94
C ASP A 154 10.04 5.41 -11.58
N ASP A 155 9.22 6.45 -11.75
CA ASP A 155 7.80 6.48 -11.37
C ASP A 155 7.55 5.95 -9.95
N THR A 156 8.47 6.22 -9.02
CA THR A 156 8.37 5.79 -7.63
C THR A 156 8.97 6.81 -6.68
N VAL A 157 8.38 6.95 -5.50
CA VAL A 157 8.90 7.83 -4.46
C VAL A 157 9.04 7.12 -3.12
N ALA A 158 10.15 7.36 -2.44
CA ALA A 158 10.31 6.93 -1.05
C ALA A 158 9.36 7.73 -0.17
N THR A 159 8.52 7.04 0.60
CA THR A 159 7.43 7.66 1.37
C THR A 159 7.44 7.19 2.81
N PHE A 160 7.20 8.08 3.77
CA PHE A 160 6.86 7.70 5.14
C PHE A 160 5.33 7.57 5.24
N LEU A 161 4.83 6.36 5.39
CA LEU A 161 3.40 6.04 5.43
C LEU A 161 2.78 6.37 6.79
N CYS A 162 1.54 6.86 6.81
CA CYS A 162 0.78 7.27 8.00
C CYS A 162 -0.70 6.87 7.88
N LEU A 163 -1.01 5.59 7.63
CA LEU A 163 -2.38 5.11 7.32
C LEU A 163 -3.10 4.43 8.49
N GLU A 164 -2.63 4.59 9.71
CA GLU A 164 -3.25 4.05 10.93
C GLU A 164 -4.19 5.03 11.62
#